data_6a136edab46dab418f75e1dd2e0c9142
#
_entry.id   6a136edab46dab418f75e1dd2e0c9142
#
_cell.length_a   1.000
_cell.length_b   1.000
_cell.length_c   1.000
_cell.angle_alpha   90.00
_cell.angle_beta   90.00
_cell.angle_gamma   90.00
#
_symmetry.space_group_name_H-M   'P 1'
#
loop_
_entity.id
_entity.type
_entity.pdbx_description
1 polymer ?
#
loop_
_entity_poly.entity_id
_entity_poly.type
_entity_poly.pdbx_seq_one_letter_code
_entity_poly.pdbx_strand_id
1 'polypeptide(L)'
;MTPTLGQKIRELIKKSPYKNLLAFHRAIVDYAEDDAISYSSLHNVVNDTKRPEERTLYQIALVLKMKISDLRKGTTSEPLETGPSIGFYPYNESSVLYNLYNNLPFLPQLIKIKGLGTTSEEKEFVSNAKSYKFFYICRGTVDLVLKHEDTGLNRREFRKGDVFCFDASVLHYFENRKVQYAEILLVSFTKPKS
;
A
#
# COMPACT_ATOMS: atom_id res chain seq x y z
N MET A 1 -7.62 -5.58 25.04
CA MET A 1 -6.17 -5.46 24.70
C MET A 1 -5.94 -6.23 23.41
N THR A 2 -5.42 -5.60 22.37
CA THR A 2 -5.16 -6.24 21.08
C THR A 2 -4.01 -7.23 21.24
N PRO A 3 -4.16 -8.51 20.85
CA PRO A 3 -3.11 -9.51 21.01
C PRO A 3 -1.91 -9.23 20.10
N THR A 4 -0.74 -9.70 20.51
CA THR A 4 0.43 -9.71 19.62
C THR A 4 0.31 -10.79 18.55
N LEU A 5 1.12 -10.70 17.49
CA LEU A 5 1.14 -11.74 16.45
C LEU A 5 1.54 -13.11 17.03
N GLY A 6 2.55 -13.17 17.90
CA GLY A 6 2.97 -14.40 18.56
C GLY A 6 1.89 -15.00 19.45
N GLN A 7 1.17 -14.16 20.21
CA GLN A 7 0.02 -14.61 21.01
C GLN A 7 -1.06 -15.24 20.14
N LYS A 8 -1.41 -14.58 19.03
CA LYS A 8 -2.40 -15.11 18.09
C LYS A 8 -1.96 -16.43 17.46
N ILE A 9 -0.73 -16.51 16.97
CA ILE A 9 -0.17 -17.76 16.42
C ILE A 9 -0.21 -18.87 17.45
N ARG A 10 0.18 -18.59 18.71
CA ARG A 10 0.12 -19.56 19.80
C ARG A 10 -1.29 -20.12 20.03
N GLU A 11 -2.29 -19.25 20.04
CA GLU A 11 -3.68 -19.66 20.19
C GLU A 11 -4.20 -20.48 19.00
N LEU A 12 -3.79 -20.12 17.78
CA LEU A 12 -4.12 -20.88 16.58
C LEU A 12 -3.49 -22.29 16.61
N ILE A 13 -2.23 -22.40 17.04
CA ILE A 13 -1.55 -23.71 17.21
C ILE A 13 -2.27 -24.57 18.25
N LYS A 14 -2.67 -24.01 19.40
CA LYS A 14 -3.43 -24.74 20.43
C LYS A 14 -4.77 -25.27 19.92
N LYS A 15 -5.43 -24.48 19.05
CA LYS A 15 -6.73 -24.88 18.45
C LYS A 15 -6.57 -25.79 17.23
N SER A 16 -5.38 -25.94 16.69
CA SER A 16 -5.07 -26.78 15.54
C SER A 16 -4.97 -28.28 15.97
N PRO A 17 -4.95 -29.23 15.03
CA PRO A 17 -4.69 -30.63 15.30
C PRO A 17 -3.35 -30.89 16.02
N TYR A 18 -2.39 -30.00 15.89
CA TYR A 18 -1.04 -30.16 16.45
C TYR A 18 -0.96 -29.88 17.95
N LYS A 19 -1.81 -29.01 18.50
CA LYS A 19 -1.99 -28.66 19.93
C LYS A 19 -0.76 -28.07 20.65
N ASN A 20 0.47 -28.30 20.19
CA ASN A 20 1.69 -27.80 20.80
C ASN A 20 2.73 -27.40 19.73
N LEU A 21 3.71 -26.60 20.16
CA LEU A 21 4.69 -25.98 19.25
C LEU A 21 5.62 -27.00 18.59
N LEU A 22 6.00 -28.07 19.32
CA LEU A 22 6.89 -29.10 18.79
C LEU A 22 6.22 -29.92 17.68
N ALA A 23 4.99 -30.34 17.89
CA ALA A 23 4.23 -31.08 16.89
C ALA A 23 3.92 -30.19 15.67
N PHE A 24 3.65 -28.91 15.90
CA PHE A 24 3.45 -27.94 14.83
C PHE A 24 4.74 -27.72 14.01
N HIS A 25 5.90 -27.62 14.66
CA HIS A 25 7.18 -27.51 13.96
C HIS A 25 7.47 -28.76 13.12
N ARG A 26 7.19 -29.97 13.63
CA ARG A 26 7.33 -31.18 12.83
C ARG A 26 6.50 -31.14 11.55
N ALA A 27 5.24 -30.66 11.64
CA ALA A 27 4.42 -30.47 10.46
C ALA A 27 4.98 -29.44 9.48
N ILE A 28 5.69 -28.42 9.95
CA ILE A 28 6.42 -27.49 9.07
C ILE A 28 7.57 -28.23 8.37
N VAL A 29 8.32 -29.05 9.10
CA VAL A 29 9.44 -29.85 8.54
C VAL A 29 8.91 -30.85 7.51
N ASP A 30 7.82 -31.56 7.81
CA ASP A 30 7.21 -32.51 6.87
C ASP A 30 6.71 -31.85 5.58
N TYR A 31 6.35 -30.56 5.65
CA TYR A 31 5.87 -29.81 4.50
C TYR A 31 6.99 -29.13 3.69
N ALA A 32 7.97 -28.53 4.36
CA ALA A 32 8.99 -27.67 3.74
C ALA A 32 10.36 -28.36 3.59
N GLU A 33 10.49 -29.61 4.10
CA GLU A 33 11.71 -30.44 4.03
C GLU A 33 12.97 -29.63 4.43
N ASP A 34 13.97 -29.59 3.54
CA ASP A 34 15.24 -28.88 3.76
C ASP A 34 15.06 -27.36 3.90
N ASP A 35 13.93 -26.84 3.44
CA ASP A 35 13.59 -25.40 3.50
C ASP A 35 12.86 -25.00 4.79
N ALA A 36 12.60 -25.94 5.69
CA ALA A 36 11.88 -25.68 6.93
C ALA A 36 12.59 -24.66 7.84
N ILE A 37 11.77 -23.77 8.42
CA ILE A 37 12.30 -22.89 9.49
C ILE A 37 12.74 -23.69 10.69
N SER A 38 13.77 -23.22 11.39
CA SER A 38 14.24 -23.88 12.61
C SER A 38 13.19 -23.76 13.74
N TYR A 39 13.21 -24.69 14.67
CA TYR A 39 12.39 -24.62 15.88
C TYR A 39 12.63 -23.33 16.67
N SER A 40 13.90 -22.88 16.75
CA SER A 40 14.26 -21.61 17.41
C SER A 40 13.59 -20.41 16.71
N SER A 41 13.56 -20.37 15.39
CA SER A 41 12.86 -19.33 14.64
C SER A 41 11.38 -19.29 14.93
N LEU A 42 10.72 -20.47 14.91
CA LEU A 42 9.30 -20.59 15.28
C LEU A 42 9.04 -20.15 16.72
N HIS A 43 9.89 -20.59 17.67
CA HIS A 43 9.79 -20.23 19.08
C HIS A 43 9.93 -18.73 19.30
N ASN A 44 10.86 -18.07 18.61
CA ASN A 44 11.04 -16.63 18.68
C ASN A 44 9.81 -15.86 18.19
N VAL A 45 9.19 -16.28 17.10
CA VAL A 45 7.96 -15.68 16.59
C VAL A 45 6.80 -15.82 17.57
N VAL A 46 6.59 -17.03 18.11
CA VAL A 46 5.48 -17.30 19.04
C VAL A 46 5.63 -16.58 20.38
N ASN A 47 6.85 -16.24 20.76
CA ASN A 47 7.14 -15.48 21.98
C ASN A 47 7.40 -13.97 21.74
N ASP A 48 7.21 -13.48 20.50
CA ASP A 48 7.43 -12.08 20.12
C ASP A 48 8.85 -11.54 20.45
N THR A 49 9.83 -12.44 20.51
CA THR A 49 11.22 -12.07 20.84
C THR A 49 11.99 -11.56 19.63
N LYS A 50 11.54 -11.86 18.41
CA LYS A 50 12.12 -11.38 17.17
C LYS A 50 11.00 -11.13 16.14
N ARG A 51 11.16 -10.08 15.34
CA ARG A 51 10.26 -9.81 14.22
C ARG A 51 10.36 -10.96 13.21
N PRO A 52 9.24 -11.60 12.84
CA PRO A 52 9.26 -12.70 11.90
C PRO A 52 9.59 -12.22 10.49
N GLU A 53 10.34 -13.04 9.77
CA GLU A 53 10.54 -12.90 8.32
C GLU A 53 9.29 -13.38 7.58
N GLU A 54 9.04 -12.84 6.37
CA GLU A 54 7.91 -13.26 5.53
C GLU A 54 7.91 -14.77 5.24
N ARG A 55 9.08 -15.36 4.99
CA ARG A 55 9.25 -16.81 4.82
C ARG A 55 8.74 -17.59 6.01
N THR A 56 9.06 -17.13 7.23
CA THR A 56 8.61 -17.78 8.48
C THR A 56 7.08 -17.72 8.60
N LEU A 57 6.48 -16.55 8.32
CA LEU A 57 5.03 -16.40 8.36
C LEU A 57 4.33 -17.20 7.27
N TYR A 58 4.93 -17.31 6.09
CA TYR A 58 4.41 -18.12 5.00
C TYR A 58 4.28 -19.60 5.41
N GLN A 59 5.34 -20.19 5.99
CA GLN A 59 5.32 -21.60 6.42
C GLN A 59 4.32 -21.86 7.56
N ILE A 60 4.22 -20.91 8.51
CA ILE A 60 3.21 -20.98 9.59
C ILE A 60 1.79 -20.92 9.00
N ALA A 61 1.53 -19.97 8.13
CA ALA A 61 0.23 -19.78 7.49
C ALA A 61 -0.19 -21.00 6.68
N LEU A 62 0.75 -21.60 5.96
CA LEU A 62 0.54 -22.76 5.12
C LEU A 62 0.11 -23.99 5.93
N VAL A 63 0.82 -24.30 7.03
CA VAL A 63 0.47 -25.42 7.91
C VAL A 63 -0.86 -25.18 8.64
N LEU A 64 -1.17 -23.92 8.97
CA LEU A 64 -2.47 -23.53 9.53
C LEU A 64 -3.59 -23.45 8.48
N LYS A 65 -3.29 -23.65 7.19
CA LYS A 65 -4.22 -23.53 6.05
C LYS A 65 -4.95 -22.20 5.99
N MET A 66 -4.21 -21.10 6.19
CA MET A 66 -4.74 -19.75 6.17
C MET A 66 -3.83 -18.78 5.41
N LYS A 67 -4.30 -17.59 5.12
CA LYS A 67 -3.47 -16.53 4.50
C LYS A 67 -2.60 -15.82 5.54
N ILE A 68 -1.45 -15.30 5.15
CA ILE A 68 -0.59 -14.48 6.04
C ILE A 68 -1.36 -13.23 6.53
N SER A 69 -2.18 -12.63 5.70
CA SER A 69 -3.06 -11.52 6.09
C SER A 69 -3.99 -11.89 7.26
N ASP A 70 -4.53 -13.10 7.25
CA ASP A 70 -5.41 -13.58 8.32
C ASP A 70 -4.64 -13.86 9.63
N LEU A 71 -3.36 -14.26 9.54
CA LEU A 71 -2.49 -14.35 10.72
C LEU A 71 -2.30 -12.99 11.40
N ARG A 72 -2.11 -11.96 10.62
CA ARG A 72 -1.84 -10.59 11.12
C ARG A 72 -3.10 -9.84 11.55
N LYS A 73 -4.24 -10.14 10.96
CA LYS A 73 -5.51 -9.45 11.21
C LYS A 73 -5.89 -9.44 12.69
N GLY A 74 -6.19 -8.27 13.24
CA GLY A 74 -6.57 -8.10 14.65
C GLY A 74 -5.42 -8.24 15.64
N THR A 75 -4.15 -8.13 15.21
CA THR A 75 -2.98 -8.13 16.09
C THR A 75 -2.28 -6.76 16.09
N THR A 76 -1.40 -6.54 17.07
CA THR A 76 -0.53 -5.33 17.12
C THR A 76 0.49 -5.30 15.96
N SER A 77 0.71 -6.44 15.30
CA SER A 77 1.53 -6.60 14.11
C SER A 77 0.68 -6.69 12.84
N GLU A 78 -0.63 -6.43 12.95
CA GLU A 78 -1.42 -6.15 11.76
C GLU A 78 -0.71 -4.98 11.10
N PRO A 79 -0.03 -5.18 9.97
CA PRO A 79 0.44 -4.04 9.24
C PRO A 79 -0.81 -3.23 8.97
N LEU A 80 -0.77 -1.94 9.13
CA LEU A 80 -1.60 -1.03 8.35
C LEU A 80 -1.51 -1.62 6.96
N GLU A 81 -2.55 -2.33 6.54
CA GLU A 81 -2.52 -3.32 5.46
C GLU A 81 -1.55 -2.90 4.35
N THR A 82 -0.34 -3.45 4.35
CA THR A 82 0.52 -3.42 3.19
C THR A 82 -0.09 -4.41 2.21
N GLY A 83 -1.23 -4.02 1.65
CA GLY A 83 -1.73 -4.69 0.48
C GLY A 83 -0.64 -4.66 -0.58
N PRO A 84 -0.42 -5.72 -1.37
CA PRO A 84 0.36 -5.60 -2.57
C PRO A 84 -0.19 -4.39 -3.32
N SER A 85 0.70 -3.60 -3.92
CA SER A 85 0.30 -2.56 -4.85
C SER A 85 -0.65 -3.21 -5.86
N ILE A 86 -1.95 -3.02 -5.65
CA ILE A 86 -2.96 -3.77 -6.38
C ILE A 86 -3.21 -3.00 -7.66
N GLY A 87 -2.46 -3.35 -8.68
CA GLY A 87 -2.66 -2.86 -10.00
C GLY A 87 -1.66 -1.80 -10.41
N PHE A 88 -0.87 -2.19 -11.33
CA PHE A 88 -0.09 -1.39 -12.22
C PHE A 88 -0.98 -1.06 -13.42
N TYR A 89 -1.25 0.23 -13.62
CA TYR A 89 -2.00 0.69 -14.78
C TYR A 89 -1.12 1.63 -15.60
N PRO A 90 -0.87 1.34 -16.89
CA PRO A 90 -0.34 2.36 -17.79
C PRO A 90 -1.38 3.49 -17.85
N TYR A 91 -1.01 4.65 -17.32
CA TYR A 91 -1.88 5.82 -17.30
C TYR A 91 -1.94 6.49 -18.69
N ASN A 92 -0.78 6.53 -19.32
CA ASN A 92 -0.55 6.80 -20.74
C ASN A 92 0.88 6.35 -21.12
N GLU A 93 1.36 6.70 -22.31
CA GLU A 93 2.71 6.35 -22.77
C GLU A 93 3.84 6.94 -21.89
N SER A 94 3.57 8.04 -21.19
CA SER A 94 4.55 8.80 -20.40
C SER A 94 4.45 8.56 -18.91
N SER A 95 3.38 7.95 -18.43
CA SER A 95 3.14 7.82 -16.99
C SER A 95 2.48 6.50 -16.61
N VAL A 96 2.76 6.09 -15.38
CA VAL A 96 2.27 4.84 -14.78
C VAL A 96 1.67 5.15 -13.43
N LEU A 97 0.50 4.58 -13.16
CA LEU A 97 -0.24 4.68 -11.93
C LEU A 97 -0.19 3.36 -11.16
N TYR A 98 0.15 3.42 -9.89
CA TYR A 98 0.08 2.30 -8.96
C TYR A 98 -0.97 2.61 -7.90
N ASN A 99 -2.04 1.82 -7.84
CA ASN A 99 -2.94 1.86 -6.69
C ASN A 99 -2.25 1.18 -5.51
N LEU A 100 -2.04 1.93 -4.43
CA LEU A 100 -1.32 1.41 -3.26
C LEU A 100 -2.25 0.65 -2.33
N TYR A 101 -3.55 0.97 -2.37
CA TYR A 101 -4.55 0.38 -1.48
C TYR A 101 -5.99 0.60 -1.98
N ASN A 102 -6.85 -0.44 -1.91
CA ASN A 102 -8.22 -0.35 -2.46
C ASN A 102 -9.36 -0.34 -1.43
N ASN A 103 -9.08 -0.56 -0.14
CA ASN A 103 -10.13 -0.74 0.88
C ASN A 103 -10.18 0.41 1.90
N LEU A 104 -9.59 1.55 1.60
CA LEU A 104 -9.67 2.75 2.43
C LEU A 104 -10.78 3.70 1.93
N PRO A 105 -11.30 4.60 2.78
CA PRO A 105 -12.23 5.65 2.34
C PRO A 105 -11.57 6.71 1.46
N PHE A 106 -10.30 6.56 1.16
CA PHE A 106 -9.50 7.37 0.25
C PHE A 106 -8.64 6.45 -0.63
N LEU A 107 -8.27 6.91 -1.81
CA LEU A 107 -7.48 6.13 -2.77
C LEU A 107 -6.04 6.64 -2.80
N PRO A 108 -5.08 5.97 -2.12
CA PRO A 108 -3.67 6.30 -2.22
C PRO A 108 -3.07 5.69 -3.49
N GLN A 109 -2.39 6.51 -4.26
CA GLN A 109 -1.81 6.16 -5.55
C GLN A 109 -0.37 6.68 -5.63
N LEU A 110 0.50 5.94 -6.31
CA LEU A 110 1.82 6.40 -6.70
C LEU A 110 1.83 6.59 -8.21
N ILE A 111 2.14 7.80 -8.67
CA ILE A 111 2.30 8.11 -10.09
C ILE A 111 3.78 8.25 -10.39
N LYS A 112 4.25 7.56 -11.42
CA LYS A 112 5.58 7.74 -11.99
C LYS A 112 5.43 8.38 -13.38
N ILE A 113 6.10 9.52 -13.58
CA ILE A 113 6.08 10.26 -14.83
C ILE A 113 7.49 10.24 -15.42
N LYS A 114 7.62 9.74 -16.64
CA LYS A 114 8.90 9.76 -17.38
C LYS A 114 9.42 11.19 -17.53
N GLY A 115 10.71 11.32 -17.81
CA GLY A 115 11.27 12.60 -18.20
C GLY A 115 10.58 13.15 -19.45
N LEU A 116 10.28 14.45 -19.46
CA LEU A 116 9.55 15.15 -20.52
C LEU A 116 8.15 14.58 -20.82
N GLY A 117 7.53 13.95 -19.80
CA GLY A 117 6.23 13.29 -19.92
C GLY A 117 5.12 13.99 -19.15
N THR A 118 3.90 13.57 -19.43
CA THR A 118 2.68 14.08 -18.78
C THR A 118 1.82 12.94 -18.28
N THR A 119 0.94 13.19 -17.30
CA THR A 119 -0.22 12.33 -17.06
C THR A 119 -1.32 12.62 -18.08
N SER A 120 -2.35 11.77 -18.10
CA SER A 120 -3.59 12.09 -18.79
C SER A 120 -4.29 13.27 -18.12
N GLU A 121 -5.07 14.02 -18.88
CA GLU A 121 -5.94 15.06 -18.32
C GLU A 121 -7.11 14.42 -17.59
N GLU A 122 -7.39 14.88 -16.38
CA GLU A 122 -8.46 14.37 -15.54
C GLU A 122 -9.35 15.49 -15.02
N LYS A 123 -10.63 15.17 -14.85
CA LYS A 123 -11.61 15.99 -14.15
C LYS A 123 -12.51 15.03 -13.36
N GLU A 124 -12.48 15.13 -12.05
CA GLU A 124 -13.33 14.31 -11.20
C GLU A 124 -14.68 14.97 -10.99
N PHE A 125 -15.73 14.23 -11.27
CA PHE A 125 -17.09 14.69 -11.04
C PHE A 125 -17.80 13.79 -10.03
N VAL A 126 -18.22 14.34 -8.91
CA VAL A 126 -19.00 13.64 -7.89
C VAL A 126 -20.29 14.43 -7.66
N SER A 127 -21.43 13.77 -7.88
CA SER A 127 -22.74 14.37 -7.59
C SER A 127 -22.87 14.60 -6.10
N ASN A 128 -23.17 15.67 -5.54
CA ASN A 128 -23.36 15.95 -4.10
C ASN A 128 -22.10 15.97 -3.22
N ALA A 129 -20.91 15.98 -3.81
CA ALA A 129 -19.66 16.11 -3.07
C ALA A 129 -18.67 16.98 -3.84
N LYS A 130 -17.65 17.48 -3.13
CA LYS A 130 -16.45 18.06 -3.75
C LYS A 130 -15.36 17.01 -3.73
N SER A 131 -14.66 16.83 -4.84
CA SER A 131 -13.51 15.95 -4.94
C SER A 131 -12.23 16.75 -4.76
N TYR A 132 -11.31 16.25 -3.96
CA TYR A 132 -10.02 16.86 -3.70
C TYR A 132 -8.92 15.85 -3.97
N LYS A 133 -7.80 16.34 -4.48
CA LYS A 133 -6.56 15.57 -4.56
C LYS A 133 -5.49 16.24 -3.71
N PHE A 134 -4.95 15.47 -2.76
CA PHE A 134 -3.72 15.80 -2.04
C PHE A 134 -2.57 15.09 -2.72
N PHE A 135 -1.43 15.75 -2.88
CA PHE A 135 -0.22 15.10 -3.36
C PHE A 135 1.04 15.51 -2.59
N TYR A 136 2.01 14.63 -2.62
CA TYR A 136 3.36 14.81 -2.10
C TYR A 136 4.36 14.40 -3.18
N ILE A 137 5.36 15.23 -3.46
CA ILE A 137 6.41 14.91 -4.43
C ILE A 137 7.48 14.05 -3.76
N CYS A 138 7.48 12.76 -4.09
CA CYS A 138 8.46 11.80 -3.56
C CYS A 138 9.82 11.96 -4.23
N ARG A 139 9.82 12.29 -5.55
CA ARG A 139 11.03 12.44 -6.34
C ARG A 139 10.84 13.37 -7.53
N GLY A 140 11.90 14.13 -7.85
CA GLY A 140 11.96 14.99 -9.03
C GLY A 140 11.24 16.30 -8.85
N THR A 141 10.81 16.87 -10.00
CA THR A 141 10.09 18.12 -10.10
C THR A 141 8.92 17.94 -11.05
N VAL A 142 7.76 18.47 -10.69
CA VAL A 142 6.52 18.31 -11.46
C VAL A 142 5.76 19.62 -11.48
N ASP A 143 5.18 19.95 -12.62
CA ASP A 143 4.20 21.01 -12.73
C ASP A 143 2.78 20.41 -12.56
N LEU A 144 1.98 20.97 -11.67
CA LEU A 144 0.54 20.82 -11.71
C LEU A 144 -0.03 21.87 -12.67
N VAL A 145 -0.79 21.41 -13.64
CA VAL A 145 -1.49 22.27 -14.61
C VAL A 145 -2.99 22.16 -14.35
N LEU A 146 -3.60 23.28 -13.99
CA LEU A 146 -5.05 23.43 -13.81
C LEU A 146 -5.61 24.19 -15.01
N LYS A 147 -6.65 23.67 -15.64
CA LYS A 147 -7.36 24.31 -16.76
C LYS A 147 -8.70 24.85 -16.26
N HIS A 148 -8.77 26.16 -16.05
CA HIS A 148 -10.02 26.84 -15.72
C HIS A 148 -10.70 27.31 -16.99
N GLU A 149 -12.01 27.16 -17.08
CA GLU A 149 -12.80 27.57 -18.24
C GLU A 149 -12.68 29.10 -18.48
N ASP A 150 -12.69 29.88 -17.40
CA ASP A 150 -12.71 31.36 -17.46
C ASP A 150 -11.32 32.01 -17.47
N THR A 151 -10.34 31.42 -16.77
CA THR A 151 -9.02 32.05 -16.52
C THR A 151 -7.87 31.38 -17.27
N GLY A 152 -8.15 30.32 -18.01
CA GLY A 152 -7.18 29.58 -18.80
C GLY A 152 -6.29 28.65 -17.97
N LEU A 153 -5.03 28.51 -18.39
CA LEU A 153 -4.08 27.60 -17.76
C LEU A 153 -3.39 28.24 -16.56
N ASN A 154 -3.51 27.61 -15.41
CA ASN A 154 -2.71 27.90 -14.23
C ASN A 154 -1.69 26.78 -14.04
N ARG A 155 -0.40 27.13 -14.03
CA ARG A 155 0.71 26.20 -13.91
C ARG A 155 1.55 26.54 -12.67
N ARG A 156 1.86 25.51 -11.87
CA ARG A 156 2.71 25.66 -10.69
C ARG A 156 3.70 24.51 -10.58
N GLU A 157 4.97 24.84 -10.43
CA GLU A 157 6.06 23.87 -10.21
C GLU A 157 6.11 23.45 -8.75
N PHE A 158 6.28 22.15 -8.53
CA PHE A 158 6.51 21.50 -7.24
C PHE A 158 7.74 20.61 -7.29
N ARG A 159 8.48 20.54 -6.20
CA ARG A 159 9.74 19.82 -6.06
C ARG A 159 9.63 18.76 -4.97
N LYS A 160 10.60 17.82 -4.94
CA LYS A 160 10.69 16.82 -3.88
C LYS A 160 10.51 17.45 -2.50
N GLY A 161 9.57 16.90 -1.72
CA GLY A 161 9.19 17.36 -0.38
C GLY A 161 7.99 18.30 -0.36
N ASP A 162 7.60 18.88 -1.49
CA ASP A 162 6.44 19.75 -1.54
C ASP A 162 5.12 18.96 -1.41
N VAL A 163 4.14 19.61 -0.79
CA VAL A 163 2.77 19.12 -0.64
C VAL A 163 1.79 20.15 -1.16
N PHE A 164 0.67 19.67 -1.71
CA PHE A 164 -0.41 20.52 -2.13
C PHE A 164 -1.74 19.78 -2.14
N CYS A 165 -2.84 20.51 -1.98
CA CYS A 165 -4.20 20.00 -2.11
C CYS A 165 -5.01 20.91 -3.01
N PHE A 166 -5.76 20.36 -3.95
CA PHE A 166 -6.56 21.11 -4.88
C PHE A 166 -7.92 20.46 -5.15
N ASP A 167 -8.84 21.27 -5.68
CA ASP A 167 -10.16 20.81 -6.12
C ASP A 167 -10.02 20.02 -7.43
N ALA A 168 -10.25 18.72 -7.37
CA ALA A 168 -10.10 17.82 -8.50
C ALA A 168 -11.26 17.92 -9.52
N SER A 169 -12.28 18.72 -9.25
CA SER A 169 -13.33 19.05 -10.22
C SER A 169 -12.85 20.00 -11.33
N VAL A 170 -11.69 20.62 -11.12
CA VAL A 170 -10.99 21.39 -12.17
C VAL A 170 -10.22 20.43 -13.07
N LEU A 171 -10.31 20.62 -14.38
CA LEU A 171 -9.52 19.82 -15.33
C LEU A 171 -8.04 20.01 -15.05
N HIS A 172 -7.31 18.92 -14.84
CA HIS A 172 -5.92 18.96 -14.39
C HIS A 172 -5.07 17.81 -14.94
N TYR A 173 -3.78 18.05 -14.97
CA TYR A 173 -2.77 17.02 -15.23
C TYR A 173 -1.43 17.42 -14.59
N PHE A 174 -0.53 16.43 -14.47
CA PHE A 174 0.85 16.66 -14.05
C PHE A 174 1.78 16.57 -15.26
N GLU A 175 2.76 17.46 -15.31
CA GLU A 175 3.79 17.51 -16.35
C GLU A 175 5.18 17.49 -15.74
N ASN A 176 6.03 16.59 -16.19
CA ASN A 176 7.45 16.55 -15.87
C ASN A 176 8.26 17.12 -17.02
N ARG A 177 8.75 18.34 -16.87
CA ARG A 177 9.59 19.02 -17.88
C ARG A 177 11.08 18.76 -17.72
N LYS A 178 11.48 17.90 -16.78
CA LYS A 178 12.87 17.50 -16.59
C LYS A 178 13.15 16.15 -17.29
N VAL A 179 14.41 15.89 -17.60
CA VAL A 179 14.82 14.64 -18.25
C VAL A 179 14.68 13.43 -17.31
N GLN A 180 14.87 13.64 -16.01
CA GLN A 180 14.73 12.59 -15.00
C GLN A 180 13.26 12.32 -14.71
N TYR A 181 12.92 11.07 -14.34
CA TYR A 181 11.57 10.74 -13.95
C TYR A 181 11.17 11.39 -12.60
N ALA A 182 9.89 11.60 -12.43
CA ALA A 182 9.30 12.11 -11.20
C ALA A 182 8.34 11.08 -10.58
N GLU A 183 8.19 11.13 -9.25
CA GLU A 183 7.26 10.31 -8.48
C GLU A 183 6.39 11.19 -7.59
N ILE A 184 5.09 10.94 -7.65
CA ILE A 184 4.06 11.65 -6.90
C ILE A 184 3.26 10.64 -6.09
N LEU A 185 3.18 10.83 -4.77
CA LEU A 185 2.15 10.18 -3.95
C LEU A 185 0.88 11.04 -4.05
N LEU A 186 -0.20 10.45 -4.52
CA LEU A 186 -1.49 11.08 -4.70
C LEU A 186 -2.54 10.43 -3.79
N VAL A 187 -3.41 11.22 -3.19
CA VAL A 187 -4.55 10.74 -2.41
C VAL A 187 -5.80 11.49 -2.85
N SER A 188 -6.77 10.76 -3.40
CA SER A 188 -8.09 11.30 -3.74
C SER A 188 -9.07 11.07 -2.61
N PHE A 189 -9.86 12.08 -2.30
CA PHE A 189 -10.92 12.00 -1.28
C PHE A 189 -12.08 12.94 -1.60
N THR A 190 -13.25 12.64 -1.05
CA THR A 190 -14.46 13.45 -1.25
C THR A 190 -14.89 14.11 0.04
N LYS A 191 -15.41 15.33 -0.05
CA LYS A 191 -16.03 16.06 1.05
C LYS A 191 -17.49 16.33 0.69
N PRO A 192 -18.47 15.95 1.53
CA PRO A 192 -19.88 16.32 1.30
C PRO A 192 -20.02 17.82 1.09
N LYS A 193 -20.92 18.22 0.20
CA LYS A 193 -21.31 19.62 0.08
C LYS A 193 -22.06 20.00 1.36
N SER A 194 -21.56 20.99 2.09
CA SER A 194 -22.27 21.61 3.21
C SER A 194 -23.46 22.40 2.70
#